data_2d423ccf76d10bd1f143b3d9bd78c0e3
#
_entry.id   2d423ccf76d10bd1f143b3d9bd78c0e3
#
_cell.length_a   1.000
_cell.length_b   1.000
_cell.length_c   1.000
_cell.angle_alpha   90.00
_cell.angle_beta   90.00
_cell.angle_gamma   90.00
#
_symmetry.space_group_name_H-M   'P 1'
#
loop_
_entity.id
_entity.type
_entity.pdbx_description
1 polymer ?
#
loop_
_entity_poly.entity_id
_entity_poly.type
_entity_poly.pdbx_seq_one_letter_code
_entity_poly.pdbx_strand_id
1 'polypeptide(L)'
;MILLDADVLIDVALDRAPHSDAAAELLDHLARAPRSAFVAWHTISNFYYLVRPTRGGSAAKNFIEGLVRFVTVAPTDTDALRYAISLPIRDFEDAIQVTAARACGVEFTVTRNTKDF
;
A
#
# COMPACT_ATOMS: atom_id res chain seq x y z
N MET A 1 -11.82 -0.24 -7.93
CA MET A 1 -10.92 0.35 -6.92
C MET A 1 -10.06 -0.72 -6.28
N ILE A 2 -8.81 -0.40 -6.03
CA ILE A 2 -7.84 -1.36 -5.50
C ILE A 2 -7.14 -0.79 -4.27
N LEU A 3 -6.59 -1.68 -3.44
CA LEU A 3 -5.72 -1.33 -2.33
C LEU A 3 -4.30 -1.79 -2.68
N LEU A 4 -3.33 -0.88 -2.56
CA LEU A 4 -1.93 -1.17 -2.86
C LEU A 4 -1.22 -1.67 -1.61
N ASP A 5 -0.40 -2.73 -1.78
CA ASP A 5 0.48 -3.22 -0.73
C ASP A 5 1.85 -2.53 -0.82
N ALA A 6 2.58 -2.55 0.29
CA ALA A 6 3.91 -1.94 0.38
C ALA A 6 4.89 -2.51 -0.65
N ASP A 7 4.82 -3.81 -0.94
CA ASP A 7 5.73 -4.46 -1.89
C ASP A 7 5.71 -3.81 -3.27
N VAL A 8 4.53 -3.45 -3.75
CA VAL A 8 4.37 -2.79 -5.06
C VAL A 8 5.11 -1.44 -5.04
N LEU A 9 4.93 -0.66 -3.98
CA LEU A 9 5.55 0.65 -3.85
C LEU A 9 7.07 0.55 -3.70
N ILE A 10 7.54 -0.41 -2.91
CA ILE A 10 8.96 -0.64 -2.68
C ILE A 10 9.65 -1.10 -3.97
N ASP A 11 9.00 -1.96 -4.75
CA ASP A 11 9.54 -2.42 -6.03
C ASP A 11 9.81 -1.26 -6.97
N VAL A 12 8.91 -0.28 -7.01
CA VAL A 12 9.10 0.93 -7.83
C VAL A 12 10.21 1.80 -7.25
N ALA A 13 10.16 2.10 -5.96
CA ALA A 13 11.10 3.03 -5.33
C ALA A 13 12.53 2.51 -5.34
N LEU A 14 12.73 1.20 -5.21
CA LEU A 14 14.05 0.57 -5.22
C LEU A 14 14.41 -0.05 -6.57
N ASP A 15 13.53 0.06 -7.56
CA ASP A 15 13.70 -0.50 -8.90
C ASP A 15 14.11 -1.98 -8.84
N ARG A 16 13.33 -2.79 -8.11
CA ARG A 16 13.66 -4.21 -7.89
C ARG A 16 13.16 -5.09 -9.01
N ALA A 17 14.09 -5.65 -9.78
CA ALA A 17 13.75 -6.65 -10.79
C ALA A 17 13.32 -7.96 -10.09
N PRO A 18 12.41 -8.74 -10.69
CA PRO A 18 11.76 -8.51 -11.98
C PRO A 18 10.44 -7.73 -11.89
N HIS A 19 10.07 -7.26 -10.71
CA HIS A 19 8.72 -6.72 -10.43
C HIS A 19 8.57 -5.22 -10.72
N SER A 20 9.69 -4.48 -10.77
CA SER A 20 9.64 -3.01 -10.85
C SER A 20 8.92 -2.48 -12.09
N ASP A 21 9.12 -3.12 -13.24
CA ASP A 21 8.50 -2.66 -14.49
C ASP A 21 6.97 -2.77 -14.43
N ALA A 22 6.45 -3.92 -14.00
CA ALA A 22 5.00 -4.12 -13.87
C ALA A 22 4.41 -3.20 -12.80
N ALA A 23 5.12 -3.01 -11.68
CA ALA A 23 4.68 -2.12 -10.61
C ALA A 23 4.65 -0.66 -11.07
N ALA A 24 5.66 -0.22 -11.82
CA ALA A 24 5.71 1.13 -12.36
C ALA A 24 4.58 1.36 -13.38
N GLU A 25 4.30 0.40 -14.25
CA GLU A 25 3.18 0.48 -15.19
C GLU A 25 1.84 0.62 -14.46
N LEU A 26 1.66 -0.13 -13.36
CA LEU A 26 0.46 -0.02 -12.55
C LEU A 26 0.30 1.38 -11.98
N LEU A 27 1.36 1.94 -11.38
CA LEU A 27 1.30 3.29 -10.82
C LEU A 27 1.03 4.34 -11.89
N ASP A 28 1.64 4.21 -13.08
CA ASP A 28 1.38 5.11 -14.19
C ASP A 28 -0.07 5.06 -14.63
N HIS A 29 -0.63 3.86 -14.69
CA HIS A 29 -2.05 3.68 -15.02
C HIS A 29 -2.95 4.35 -13.99
N LEU A 30 -2.66 4.15 -12.69
CA LEU A 30 -3.44 4.73 -11.61
C LEU A 30 -3.34 6.25 -11.58
N ALA A 31 -2.18 6.81 -11.95
CA ALA A 31 -2.01 8.25 -12.03
C ALA A 31 -2.91 8.89 -13.09
N ARG A 32 -3.27 8.13 -14.14
CA ARG A 32 -4.19 8.58 -15.18
C ARG A 32 -5.66 8.37 -14.81
N ALA A 33 -5.94 7.62 -13.76
CA ALA A 33 -7.28 7.34 -13.27
C ALA A 33 -7.36 7.65 -11.77
N PRO A 34 -7.29 8.94 -11.38
CA PRO A 34 -7.31 9.31 -9.96
C PRO A 34 -8.53 8.75 -9.24
N ARG A 35 -8.39 8.47 -7.95
CA ARG A 35 -9.43 7.92 -7.08
C ARG A 35 -9.76 6.46 -7.36
N SER A 36 -8.92 5.75 -8.08
CA SER A 36 -9.10 4.32 -8.34
C SER A 36 -8.31 3.43 -7.38
N ALA A 37 -7.45 4.02 -6.54
CA ALA A 37 -6.58 3.26 -5.64
C ALA A 37 -6.51 3.88 -4.25
N PHE A 38 -6.32 3.00 -3.27
CA PHE A 38 -6.12 3.34 -1.87
C PHE A 38 -4.85 2.69 -1.35
N VAL A 39 -4.34 3.24 -0.26
CA VAL A 39 -3.20 2.68 0.48
C VAL A 39 -3.50 2.79 1.98
N ALA A 40 -3.14 1.77 2.74
CA ALA A 40 -3.33 1.81 4.18
C ALA A 40 -2.29 2.71 4.84
N TRP A 41 -2.66 3.33 5.96
CA TRP A 41 -1.76 4.22 6.69
C TRP A 41 -0.46 3.51 7.11
N HIS A 42 -0.58 2.29 7.65
CA HIS A 42 0.59 1.53 8.07
C HIS A 42 1.52 1.17 6.91
N THR A 43 0.98 1.01 5.70
CA THR A 43 1.76 0.76 4.48
C THR A 43 2.72 1.89 4.19
N ILE A 44 2.29 3.13 4.39
CA ILE A 44 3.15 4.32 4.20
C ILE A 44 4.33 4.28 5.18
N SER A 45 4.07 3.96 6.44
CA SER A 45 5.13 3.84 7.44
C SER A 45 6.13 2.74 7.09
N ASN A 46 5.63 1.56 6.74
CA ASN A 46 6.48 0.43 6.32
C ASN A 46 7.33 0.81 5.11
N PHE A 47 6.72 1.43 4.11
CA PHE A 47 7.42 1.89 2.91
C PHE A 47 8.58 2.81 3.27
N TYR A 48 8.31 3.83 4.09
CA TYR A 48 9.33 4.81 4.46
C TYR A 48 10.55 4.15 5.12
N TYR A 49 10.31 3.29 6.11
CA TYR A 49 11.41 2.68 6.87
C TYR A 49 12.15 1.60 6.09
N LEU A 50 11.54 1.01 5.07
CA LEU A 50 12.21 0.04 4.20
C LEU A 50 12.98 0.71 3.06
N VAL A 51 12.56 1.87 2.60
CA VAL A 51 13.20 2.59 1.49
C VAL A 51 14.31 3.53 1.97
N ARG A 52 14.17 4.11 3.14
CA ARG A 52 15.11 5.08 3.70
C ARG A 52 16.57 4.62 3.70
N PRO A 53 16.91 3.38 4.10
CA PRO A 53 18.31 2.96 4.12
C PRO A 53 19.00 2.99 2.76
N THR A 54 18.26 2.81 1.68
CA THR A 54 18.81 2.75 0.32
C THR A 54 18.74 4.10 -0.39
N ARG A 55 17.61 4.79 -0.28
CA ARG A 55 17.33 6.02 -1.05
C ARG A 55 17.40 7.31 -0.23
N GLY A 56 17.40 7.19 1.10
CA GLY A 56 17.35 8.35 2.00
C GLY A 56 15.94 8.81 2.29
N GLY A 57 15.79 9.57 3.39
CA GLY A 57 14.49 10.03 3.87
C GLY A 57 13.82 11.03 2.93
N SER A 58 14.59 11.93 2.32
CA SER A 58 14.03 12.92 1.40
C SER A 58 13.43 12.26 0.15
N ALA A 59 14.14 11.30 -0.43
CA ALA A 59 13.64 10.58 -1.61
C ALA A 59 12.39 9.77 -1.27
N ALA A 60 12.37 9.12 -0.09
CA ALA A 60 11.19 8.36 0.36
C ALA A 60 9.98 9.28 0.52
N LYS A 61 10.14 10.44 1.16
CA LYS A 61 9.06 11.40 1.33
C LYS A 61 8.56 11.99 0.00
N ASN A 62 9.48 12.27 -0.92
CA ASN A 62 9.11 12.77 -2.24
C ASN A 62 8.28 11.75 -3.02
N PHE A 63 8.64 10.48 -2.92
CA PHE A 63 7.86 9.40 -3.53
C PHE A 63 6.44 9.36 -2.96
N ILE A 64 6.33 9.43 -1.62
CA ILE A 64 5.02 9.42 -0.95
C ILE A 64 4.19 10.62 -1.37
N GLU A 65 4.78 11.81 -1.44
CA GLU A 65 4.08 13.01 -1.87
C GLU A 65 3.52 12.86 -3.29
N GLY A 66 4.31 12.32 -4.21
CA GLY A 66 3.85 12.05 -5.57
C GLY A 66 2.72 11.02 -5.61
N LEU A 67 2.84 9.99 -4.79
CA LEU A 67 1.86 8.91 -4.72
C LEU A 67 0.48 9.43 -4.26
N VAL A 68 0.43 10.25 -3.21
CA VAL A 68 -0.85 10.70 -2.65
C VAL A 68 -1.56 11.74 -3.50
N ARG A 69 -0.97 12.15 -4.62
CA ARG A 69 -1.68 12.97 -5.61
C ARG A 69 -2.78 12.18 -6.32
N PHE A 70 -2.64 10.87 -6.43
CA PHE A 70 -3.61 10.01 -7.12
C PHE A 70 -4.05 8.79 -6.31
N VAL A 71 -3.43 8.51 -5.17
CA VAL A 71 -3.79 7.43 -4.26
C VAL A 71 -4.29 8.03 -2.95
N THR A 72 -5.43 7.52 -2.47
CA THR A 72 -6.05 7.99 -1.23
C THR A 72 -5.63 7.08 -0.07
N VAL A 73 -5.31 7.68 1.06
CA VAL A 73 -5.05 6.90 2.27
C VAL A 73 -6.39 6.38 2.83
N ALA A 74 -6.46 5.09 3.10
CA ALA A 74 -7.65 4.47 3.64
C ALA A 74 -8.02 5.08 5.00
N PRO A 75 -9.29 5.41 5.22
CA PRO A 75 -9.72 5.92 6.52
C PRO A 75 -9.66 4.80 7.56
N THR A 76 -8.93 5.04 8.66
CA THR A 76 -8.80 4.09 9.77
C THR A 76 -9.04 4.81 11.08
N ASP A 77 -9.73 4.13 12.00
CA ASP A 77 -10.08 4.66 13.30
C ASP A 77 -9.99 3.54 14.37
N THR A 78 -10.42 3.85 15.59
CA THR A 78 -10.40 2.89 16.69
C THR A 78 -11.28 1.67 16.40
N ASP A 79 -12.43 1.87 15.79
CA ASP A 79 -13.33 0.75 15.47
C ASP A 79 -12.72 -0.15 14.40
N ALA A 80 -12.03 0.42 13.43
CA ALA A 80 -11.29 -0.36 12.43
C ALA A 80 -10.22 -1.23 13.10
N LEU A 81 -9.49 -0.69 14.06
CA LEU A 81 -8.49 -1.44 14.80
C LEU A 81 -9.12 -2.61 15.58
N ARG A 82 -10.23 -2.36 16.26
CA ARG A 82 -10.96 -3.43 16.95
C ARG A 82 -11.43 -4.52 16.01
N TYR A 83 -11.89 -4.14 14.84
CA TYR A 83 -12.28 -5.11 13.81
C TYR A 83 -11.09 -5.97 13.38
N ALA A 84 -9.94 -5.36 13.12
CA ALA A 84 -8.73 -6.09 12.73
C ALA A 84 -8.32 -7.11 13.81
N ILE A 85 -8.40 -6.72 15.08
CA ILE A 85 -8.08 -7.61 16.20
C ILE A 85 -9.02 -8.82 16.24
N SER A 86 -10.27 -8.64 15.85
CA SER A 86 -11.26 -9.70 15.87
C SER A 86 -11.12 -10.74 14.76
N LEU A 87 -10.36 -10.43 13.71
CA LEU A 87 -10.24 -11.31 12.56
C LEU A 87 -9.38 -12.54 12.88
N PRO A 88 -9.78 -13.73 12.40
CA PRO A 88 -8.99 -14.95 12.61
C PRO A 88 -7.83 -15.05 11.62
N ILE A 89 -7.07 -13.99 11.47
CA ILE A 89 -5.91 -13.91 10.58
C ILE A 89 -4.67 -13.91 11.45
N ARG A 90 -3.75 -14.87 11.20
CA ARG A 90 -2.56 -15.05 12.02
C ARG A 90 -1.64 -13.83 11.99
N ASP A 91 -1.35 -13.31 10.81
CA ASP A 91 -0.50 -12.14 10.64
C ASP A 91 -1.33 -10.88 10.87
N PHE A 92 -0.97 -10.11 11.91
CA PHE A 92 -1.74 -8.93 12.27
C PHE A 92 -1.66 -7.82 11.21
N GLU A 93 -0.52 -7.70 10.52
CA GLU A 93 -0.40 -6.75 9.40
C GLU A 93 -1.40 -7.08 8.30
N ASP A 94 -1.57 -8.36 7.98
CA ASP A 94 -2.57 -8.80 7.00
C ASP A 94 -3.99 -8.49 7.48
N ALA A 95 -4.27 -8.64 8.78
CA ALA A 95 -5.56 -8.29 9.35
C ALA A 95 -5.84 -6.79 9.21
N ILE A 96 -4.84 -5.95 9.42
CA ILE A 96 -4.96 -4.50 9.23
C ILE A 96 -5.20 -4.18 7.76
N GLN A 97 -4.51 -4.88 6.85
CA GLN A 97 -4.65 -4.67 5.41
C GLN A 97 -6.06 -5.03 4.93
N VAL A 98 -6.59 -6.16 5.38
CA VAL A 98 -7.96 -6.58 5.07
C VAL A 98 -8.96 -5.55 5.61
N THR A 99 -8.74 -5.05 6.81
CA THR A 99 -9.59 -4.04 7.43
C THR A 99 -9.58 -2.72 6.64
N ALA A 100 -8.41 -2.31 6.16
CA ALA A 100 -8.28 -1.12 5.31
C ALA A 100 -9.04 -1.29 4.00
N ALA A 101 -8.93 -2.45 3.37
CA ALA A 101 -9.67 -2.77 2.14
C ALA A 101 -11.17 -2.68 2.37
N ARG A 102 -11.66 -3.22 3.48
CA ARG A 102 -13.06 -3.16 3.86
C ARG A 102 -13.53 -1.72 4.07
N ALA A 103 -12.73 -0.91 4.74
CA ALA A 103 -13.06 0.49 5.02
C ALA A 103 -13.21 1.32 3.75
N CYS A 104 -12.48 0.98 2.70
CA CYS A 104 -12.53 1.67 1.40
C CYS A 104 -13.55 1.09 0.44
N GLY A 105 -14.12 -0.09 0.75
CA GLY A 105 -15.01 -0.80 -0.16
C GLY A 105 -14.28 -1.31 -1.41
N VAL A 106 -12.97 -1.55 -1.32
CA VAL A 106 -12.21 -2.05 -2.47
C VAL A 106 -12.43 -3.55 -2.66
N GLU A 107 -12.42 -3.97 -3.93
CA GLU A 107 -12.64 -5.37 -4.30
C GLU A 107 -11.35 -6.17 -4.38
N PHE A 108 -10.21 -5.51 -4.61
CA PHE A 108 -8.95 -6.17 -4.87
C PHE A 108 -7.82 -5.53 -4.09
N THR A 109 -6.90 -6.36 -3.59
CA THR A 109 -5.62 -5.94 -3.03
C THR A 109 -4.53 -6.34 -4.00
N VAL A 110 -3.67 -5.40 -4.37
CA VAL A 110 -2.53 -5.67 -5.25
C VAL A 110 -1.29 -5.89 -4.40
N THR A 111 -0.80 -7.12 -4.41
CA THR A 111 0.35 -7.55 -3.61
C THR A 111 1.12 -8.64 -4.35
N ARG A 112 2.42 -8.78 -4.02
CA ARG A 112 3.21 -9.94 -4.43
C ARG A 112 2.97 -11.14 -3.52
N ASN A 113 2.49 -10.91 -2.30
CA ASN A 113 2.21 -11.96 -1.33
C ASN A 113 0.78 -12.44 -1.49
N THR A 114 0.59 -13.55 -2.21
CA THR A 114 -0.72 -14.15 -2.41
C THR A 114 -1.04 -15.25 -1.40
N LYS A 115 -0.11 -15.54 -0.49
CA LYS A 115 -0.22 -16.66 0.45
C LYS A 115 -1.31 -16.43 1.50
N ASP A 116 -1.45 -15.19 1.98
CA ASP A 116 -2.33 -14.83 3.08
C ASP A 116 -3.62 -14.11 2.65
N PHE A 117 -3.81 -13.94 1.35
CA PHE A 117 -4.97 -13.23 0.80
C PHE A 117 -5.84 -14.10 -0.09
#